data_120acb43e9f57b1ce05684b89a0881d4
#
_entry.id   120acb43e9f57b1ce05684b89a0881d4
#
_cell.length_a   1.000
_cell.length_b   1.000
_cell.length_c   1.000
_cell.angle_alpha   90.00
_cell.angle_beta   90.00
_cell.angle_gamma   90.00
#
_symmetry.space_group_name_H-M   'P 1'
#
loop_
_entity.id
_entity.type
_entity.pdbx_description
1 polymer ?
#
loop_
_entity_poly.entity_id
_entity_poly.type
_entity_poly.pdbx_seq_one_letter_code
_entity_poly.pdbx_strand_id
1 'polypeptide(L)'
;MFLEIKSIEKYYGTGENRTKVLKGITTGVEKGKICVLLGPSGSGKSTLLNIIGGIEKADGGSISIDGSKIEDMNEKQLSLYRRNHLGYVFQFYNLIPNLTVKENIEVGAFLSKNPLDTDELLHTLGLWEHKDKVPSQLSGGQQQRTSIGRAIVKNPDILLCDEPTGALDYKTSKDILKLIETINQKYGNTVIIVTHNDAI
;
A
#
# COMPACT_ATOMS: atom_id res chain seq x y z
N MET A 1 14.49 -11.12 9.16
CA MET A 1 13.81 -9.98 8.52
C MET A 1 12.85 -10.51 7.48
N PHE A 2 11.63 -10.00 7.40
CA PHE A 2 10.66 -10.35 6.36
C PHE A 2 10.89 -9.53 5.09
N LEU A 3 11.00 -8.21 5.23
CA LEU A 3 11.45 -7.30 4.19
C LEU A 3 12.87 -6.84 4.52
N GLU A 4 13.80 -7.01 3.59
CA GLU A 4 15.16 -6.47 3.68
C GLU A 4 15.43 -5.57 2.49
N ILE A 5 15.94 -4.38 2.78
CA ILE A 5 16.33 -3.36 1.81
C ILE A 5 17.80 -3.07 2.04
N LYS A 6 18.66 -3.24 1.02
CA LYS A 6 20.11 -3.05 1.12
C LYS A 6 20.60 -2.09 0.05
N SER A 7 21.08 -0.94 0.49
CA SER A 7 21.75 0.07 -0.34
C SER A 7 20.98 0.48 -1.59
N ILE A 8 19.65 0.61 -1.49
CA ILE A 8 18.79 0.95 -2.64
C ILE A 8 19.11 2.35 -3.15
N GLU A 9 19.38 2.40 -4.43
CA GLU A 9 19.64 3.64 -5.17
C GLU A 9 18.65 3.82 -6.31
N LYS A 10 18.25 5.08 -6.55
CA LYS A 10 17.38 5.43 -7.66
C LYS A 10 17.76 6.79 -8.22
N TYR A 11 17.83 6.85 -9.54
CA TYR A 11 18.12 8.07 -10.29
C TYR A 11 16.99 8.38 -11.26
N TYR A 12 16.69 9.66 -11.45
CA TYR A 12 15.81 10.15 -12.49
C TYR A 12 16.54 11.16 -13.37
N GLY A 13 16.07 11.31 -14.62
CA GLY A 13 16.68 12.18 -15.61
C GLY A 13 17.90 11.56 -16.30
N THR A 14 18.47 12.29 -17.25
CA THR A 14 19.61 11.88 -18.07
C THR A 14 20.64 13.01 -18.16
N GLY A 15 21.92 12.66 -18.38
CA GLY A 15 23.01 13.63 -18.56
C GLY A 15 23.16 14.53 -17.32
N GLU A 16 23.28 15.84 -17.55
CA GLU A 16 23.48 16.85 -16.49
C GLU A 16 22.27 17.02 -15.56
N ASN A 17 21.07 16.61 -15.99
CA ASN A 17 19.84 16.66 -15.20
C ASN A 17 19.58 15.37 -14.41
N ARG A 18 20.55 14.49 -14.29
CA ARG A 18 20.42 13.25 -13.53
C ARG A 18 20.42 13.53 -12.02
N THR A 19 19.31 13.22 -11.37
CA THR A 19 19.13 13.43 -9.92
C THR A 19 19.06 12.09 -9.19
N LYS A 20 19.90 11.92 -8.16
CA LYS A 20 19.87 10.76 -7.26
C LYS A 20 18.80 10.97 -6.19
N VAL A 21 17.66 10.28 -6.31
CA VAL A 21 16.51 10.39 -5.40
C VAL A 21 16.65 9.46 -4.21
N LEU A 22 17.06 8.20 -4.41
CA LEU A 22 17.41 7.28 -3.31
C LEU A 22 18.91 7.13 -3.24
N LYS A 23 19.47 7.35 -2.06
CA LYS A 23 20.93 7.53 -1.84
C LYS A 23 21.54 6.38 -1.03
N GLY A 24 21.17 5.13 -1.32
CA GLY A 24 21.72 3.97 -0.63
C GLY A 24 20.92 3.63 0.64
N ILE A 25 19.58 3.53 0.52
CA ILE A 25 18.70 3.21 1.64
C ILE A 25 18.92 1.76 2.09
N THR A 26 19.17 1.59 3.40
CA THR A 26 19.27 0.27 4.03
C THR A 26 18.36 0.24 5.25
N THR A 27 17.41 -0.68 5.27
CA THR A 27 16.47 -0.89 6.37
C THR A 27 15.82 -2.27 6.25
N GLY A 28 14.99 -2.65 7.23
CA GLY A 28 14.23 -3.89 7.18
C GLY A 28 13.02 -3.85 8.09
N VAL A 29 12.05 -4.71 7.78
CA VAL A 29 10.80 -4.83 8.54
C VAL A 29 10.55 -6.31 8.87
N GLU A 30 10.16 -6.59 10.11
CA GLU A 30 9.74 -7.92 10.53
C GLU A 30 8.32 -8.22 10.06
N LYS A 31 8.01 -9.51 9.89
CA LYS A 31 6.67 -9.95 9.48
C LYS A 31 5.60 -9.48 10.47
N GLY A 32 4.48 -9.00 9.96
CA GLY A 32 3.34 -8.56 10.75
C GLY A 32 3.54 -7.24 11.51
N LYS A 33 4.63 -6.51 11.27
CA LYS A 33 4.85 -5.19 11.89
C LYS A 33 4.36 -4.05 11.00
N ILE A 34 4.07 -2.92 11.65
CA ILE A 34 3.80 -1.65 10.97
C ILE A 34 5.11 -0.84 10.98
N CYS A 35 5.53 -0.41 9.80
CA CYS A 35 6.67 0.49 9.60
C CYS A 35 6.17 1.79 9.01
N VAL A 36 6.56 2.92 9.61
CA VAL A 36 6.23 4.27 9.12
C VAL A 36 7.50 4.94 8.63
N LEU A 37 7.49 5.38 7.38
CA LEU A 37 8.56 6.15 6.75
C LEU A 37 8.14 7.62 6.71
N LEU A 38 8.77 8.42 7.55
CA LEU A 38 8.53 9.87 7.65
C LEU A 38 9.57 10.65 6.84
N GLY A 39 9.14 11.74 6.24
CA GLY A 39 10.04 12.67 5.57
C GLY A 39 9.31 13.72 4.75
N PRO A 40 9.99 14.81 4.34
CA PRO A 40 9.36 15.87 3.57
C PRO A 40 8.88 15.39 2.20
N SER A 41 8.00 16.16 1.58
CA SER A 41 7.58 15.91 0.19
C SER A 41 8.79 15.91 -0.73
N GLY A 42 8.83 15.01 -1.72
CA GLY A 42 9.95 14.89 -2.65
C GLY A 42 11.19 14.14 -2.12
N SER A 43 11.18 13.62 -0.89
CA SER A 43 12.33 12.88 -0.33
C SER A 43 12.49 11.44 -0.86
N GLY A 44 11.64 11.00 -1.80
CA GLY A 44 11.75 9.67 -2.43
C GLY A 44 10.95 8.56 -1.75
N LYS A 45 10.07 8.87 -0.80
CA LYS A 45 9.26 7.87 -0.06
C LYS A 45 8.38 7.03 -0.99
N SER A 46 7.58 7.68 -1.85
CA SER A 46 6.73 6.98 -2.83
C SER A 46 7.57 6.20 -3.85
N THR A 47 8.74 6.72 -4.23
CA THR A 47 9.70 5.98 -5.08
C THR A 47 10.15 4.69 -4.42
N LEU A 48 10.54 4.74 -3.13
CA LEU A 48 10.91 3.55 -2.39
C LEU A 48 9.74 2.56 -2.28
N LEU A 49 8.53 3.08 -2.02
CA LEU A 49 7.31 2.26 -1.94
C LEU A 49 7.04 1.55 -3.29
N ASN A 50 7.18 2.26 -4.41
CA ASN A 50 7.01 1.70 -5.75
C ASN A 50 8.06 0.62 -6.07
N ILE A 51 9.29 0.79 -5.61
CA ILE A 51 10.33 -0.23 -5.79
C ILE A 51 10.02 -1.47 -4.94
N ILE A 52 9.59 -1.31 -3.69
CA ILE A 52 9.12 -2.43 -2.84
C ILE A 52 7.93 -3.14 -3.50
N GLY A 53 7.02 -2.36 -4.11
CA GLY A 53 5.87 -2.89 -4.85
C GLY A 53 6.20 -3.57 -6.18
N GLY A 54 7.46 -3.54 -6.62
CA GLY A 54 7.85 -4.06 -7.94
C GLY A 54 7.16 -3.33 -9.09
N ILE A 55 6.76 -2.07 -8.87
CA ILE A 55 6.20 -1.17 -9.89
C ILE A 55 7.33 -0.48 -10.64
N GLU A 56 8.39 -0.15 -9.91
CA GLU A 56 9.58 0.53 -10.42
C GLU A 56 10.84 -0.26 -10.05
N LYS A 57 11.85 -0.23 -10.92
CA LYS A 57 13.14 -0.88 -10.68
C LYS A 57 14.11 0.06 -9.99
N ALA A 58 14.85 -0.45 -9.01
CA ALA A 58 16.01 0.22 -8.46
C ALA A 58 17.16 0.27 -9.50
N ASP A 59 18.02 1.28 -9.39
CA ASP A 59 19.24 1.38 -10.19
C ASP A 59 20.46 0.75 -9.49
N GLY A 60 20.31 0.46 -8.19
CA GLY A 60 21.33 -0.22 -7.39
C GLY A 60 20.76 -0.74 -6.08
N GLY A 61 21.50 -1.64 -5.44
CA GLY A 61 21.10 -2.30 -4.22
C GLY A 61 20.20 -3.52 -4.45
N SER A 62 19.59 -4.02 -3.37
CA SER A 62 18.70 -5.20 -3.43
C SER A 62 17.54 -5.09 -2.47
N ILE A 63 16.40 -5.67 -2.85
CA ILE A 63 15.22 -5.86 -1.98
C ILE A 63 14.85 -7.34 -1.97
N SER A 64 14.72 -7.90 -0.77
CA SER A 64 14.16 -9.25 -0.62
C SER A 64 12.96 -9.25 0.31
N ILE A 65 11.96 -10.04 -0.06
CA ILE A 65 10.74 -10.26 0.72
C ILE A 65 10.58 -11.75 0.91
N ASP A 66 10.55 -12.17 2.16
CA ASP A 66 10.51 -13.57 2.57
C ASP A 66 11.58 -14.42 1.85
N GLY A 67 12.80 -13.86 1.74
CA GLY A 67 13.94 -14.47 1.06
C GLY A 67 13.94 -14.37 -0.46
N SER A 68 12.85 -13.92 -1.10
CA SER A 68 12.75 -13.76 -2.54
C SER A 68 13.22 -12.38 -2.97
N LYS A 69 14.17 -12.30 -3.90
CA LYS A 69 14.71 -11.04 -4.42
C LYS A 69 13.82 -10.48 -5.53
N ILE A 70 13.38 -9.23 -5.36
CA ILE A 70 12.49 -8.56 -6.34
C ILE A 70 13.24 -8.18 -7.61
N GLU A 71 14.49 -7.78 -7.50
CA GLU A 71 15.33 -7.38 -8.64
C GLU A 71 15.58 -8.51 -9.63
N ASP A 72 15.53 -9.77 -9.20
CA ASP A 72 15.74 -10.95 -10.06
C ASP A 72 14.43 -11.38 -10.77
N MET A 73 13.29 -10.75 -10.47
CA MET A 73 11.99 -11.11 -11.04
C MET A 73 11.80 -10.49 -12.43
N ASN A 74 11.34 -11.30 -13.37
CA ASN A 74 10.83 -10.81 -14.65
C ASN A 74 9.41 -10.23 -14.52
N GLU A 75 8.89 -9.57 -15.57
CA GLU A 75 7.57 -8.91 -15.54
C GLU A 75 6.41 -9.83 -15.16
N LYS A 76 6.45 -11.08 -15.58
CA LYS A 76 5.43 -12.09 -15.22
C LYS A 76 5.50 -12.43 -13.74
N GLN A 77 6.70 -12.58 -13.20
CA GLN A 77 6.92 -12.85 -11.78
C GLN A 77 6.55 -11.64 -10.92
N LEU A 78 6.89 -10.41 -11.32
CA LEU A 78 6.48 -9.18 -10.66
C LEU A 78 4.95 -9.03 -10.67
N SER A 79 4.29 -9.38 -11.76
CA SER A 79 2.82 -9.37 -11.83
C SER A 79 2.19 -10.36 -10.84
N LEU A 80 2.76 -11.58 -10.74
CA LEU A 80 2.32 -12.57 -9.76
C LEU A 80 2.61 -12.12 -8.31
N TYR A 81 3.76 -11.50 -8.07
CA TYR A 81 4.12 -10.92 -6.78
C TYR A 81 3.09 -9.87 -6.36
N ARG A 82 2.80 -8.89 -7.21
CA ARG A 82 1.79 -7.84 -6.93
C ARG A 82 0.40 -8.43 -6.71
N ARG A 83 0.05 -9.46 -7.48
CA ARG A 83 -1.24 -10.13 -7.36
C ARG A 83 -1.40 -10.86 -6.03
N ASN A 84 -0.40 -11.65 -5.64
CA ASN A 84 -0.53 -12.60 -4.54
C ASN A 84 -0.10 -12.04 -3.19
N HIS A 85 0.91 -11.14 -3.17
CA HIS A 85 1.60 -10.74 -1.94
C HIS A 85 1.39 -9.28 -1.57
N LEU A 86 0.88 -8.44 -2.50
CA LEU A 86 0.90 -7.00 -2.29
C LEU A 86 -0.50 -6.39 -2.30
N GLY A 87 -0.88 -5.65 -1.24
CA GLY A 87 -1.95 -4.67 -1.24
C GLY A 87 -1.37 -3.27 -1.42
N TYR A 88 -2.01 -2.39 -2.18
CA TYR A 88 -1.57 -1.02 -2.36
C TYR A 88 -2.71 -0.05 -2.09
N VAL A 89 -2.51 0.88 -1.17
CA VAL A 89 -3.42 1.96 -0.81
C VAL A 89 -2.82 3.28 -1.28
N PHE A 90 -3.53 3.99 -2.14
CA PHE A 90 -3.10 5.24 -2.76
C PHE A 90 -3.67 6.45 -2.03
N GLN A 91 -3.00 7.59 -2.13
CA GLN A 91 -3.43 8.87 -1.58
C GLN A 91 -4.80 9.33 -2.12
N PHE A 92 -5.08 9.12 -3.41
CA PHE A 92 -6.30 9.56 -4.11
C PHE A 92 -7.31 8.43 -4.33
N TYR A 93 -7.36 7.44 -3.42
CA TYR A 93 -8.31 6.34 -3.38
C TYR A 93 -8.32 5.44 -4.63
N ASN A 94 -8.25 5.97 -5.84
CA ASN A 94 -8.25 5.28 -7.14
C ASN A 94 -9.42 4.28 -7.27
N LEU A 95 -10.61 4.64 -6.76
CA LEU A 95 -11.80 3.81 -6.87
C LEU A 95 -12.33 3.83 -8.31
N ILE A 96 -12.97 2.73 -8.69
CA ILE A 96 -13.67 2.62 -9.97
C ILE A 96 -15.03 3.34 -9.82
N PRO A 97 -15.26 4.47 -10.54
CA PRO A 97 -16.34 5.38 -10.20
C PRO A 97 -17.75 4.82 -10.40
N ASN A 98 -17.90 3.85 -11.30
CA ASN A 98 -19.19 3.24 -11.65
C ASN A 98 -19.49 1.95 -10.86
N LEU A 99 -18.59 1.53 -9.97
CA LEU A 99 -18.78 0.38 -9.09
C LEU A 99 -19.16 0.85 -7.69
N THR A 100 -20.04 0.09 -7.04
CA THR A 100 -20.38 0.27 -5.63
C THR A 100 -19.18 0.02 -4.72
N VAL A 101 -19.30 0.32 -3.43
CA VAL A 101 -18.29 0.01 -2.40
C VAL A 101 -17.98 -1.49 -2.42
N LYS A 102 -19.01 -2.34 -2.39
CA LYS A 102 -18.85 -3.79 -2.40
C LYS A 102 -18.14 -4.26 -3.66
N GLU A 103 -18.56 -3.84 -4.82
CA GLU A 103 -17.96 -4.19 -6.11
C GLU A 103 -16.51 -3.70 -6.24
N ASN A 104 -16.19 -2.49 -5.76
CA ASN A 104 -14.81 -2.00 -5.70
C ASN A 104 -13.89 -2.92 -4.87
N ILE A 105 -14.40 -3.43 -3.73
CA ILE A 105 -13.65 -4.38 -2.90
C ILE A 105 -13.53 -5.74 -3.61
N GLU A 106 -14.61 -6.24 -4.19
CA GLU A 106 -14.65 -7.53 -4.88
C GLU A 106 -13.71 -7.62 -6.08
N VAL A 107 -13.43 -6.49 -6.76
CA VAL A 107 -12.35 -6.44 -7.79
C VAL A 107 -11.02 -6.95 -7.23
N GLY A 108 -10.69 -6.61 -5.99
CA GLY A 108 -9.50 -7.15 -5.33
C GLY A 108 -9.62 -8.65 -5.04
N ALA A 109 -10.79 -9.12 -4.61
CA ALA A 109 -11.04 -10.52 -4.31
C ALA A 109 -10.84 -11.44 -5.53
N PHE A 110 -11.28 -11.03 -6.71
CA PHE A 110 -11.09 -11.79 -7.97
C PHE A 110 -9.61 -12.02 -8.32
N LEU A 111 -8.70 -11.22 -7.79
CA LEU A 111 -7.27 -11.38 -8.00
C LEU A 111 -6.64 -12.42 -7.07
N SER A 112 -7.34 -12.86 -6.03
CA SER A 112 -6.81 -13.77 -5.01
C SER A 112 -7.31 -15.21 -5.20
N LYS A 113 -6.49 -16.17 -4.78
CA LYS A 113 -6.91 -17.56 -4.64
C LYS A 113 -7.62 -17.83 -3.30
N ASN A 114 -7.32 -17.01 -2.29
CA ASN A 114 -7.83 -17.11 -0.93
C ASN A 114 -8.22 -15.72 -0.40
N PRO A 115 -9.25 -15.07 -0.99
CA PRO A 115 -9.67 -13.75 -0.53
C PRO A 115 -10.28 -13.82 0.87
N LEU A 116 -10.22 -12.71 1.59
CA LEU A 116 -11.01 -12.51 2.80
C LEU A 116 -12.49 -12.46 2.45
N ASP A 117 -13.35 -12.82 3.39
CA ASP A 117 -14.78 -12.66 3.25
C ASP A 117 -15.15 -11.17 3.10
N THR A 118 -15.80 -10.81 2.00
CA THR A 118 -16.11 -9.42 1.67
C THR A 118 -17.13 -8.82 2.64
N ASP A 119 -18.11 -9.58 3.08
CA ASP A 119 -19.15 -9.08 3.97
C ASP A 119 -18.58 -8.85 5.38
N GLU A 120 -17.76 -9.77 5.89
CA GLU A 120 -17.02 -9.57 7.15
C GLU A 120 -16.08 -8.35 7.07
N LEU A 121 -15.41 -8.19 5.93
CA LEU A 121 -14.52 -7.05 5.70
C LEU A 121 -15.28 -5.73 5.66
N LEU A 122 -16.45 -5.67 5.02
CA LEU A 122 -17.33 -4.49 5.02
C LEU A 122 -17.73 -4.07 6.44
N HIS A 123 -18.03 -5.02 7.32
CA HIS A 123 -18.28 -4.74 8.74
C HIS A 123 -17.04 -4.21 9.45
N THR A 124 -15.88 -4.83 9.25
CA THR A 124 -14.59 -4.39 9.83
C THR A 124 -14.23 -2.96 9.41
N LEU A 125 -14.50 -2.61 8.16
CA LEU A 125 -14.26 -1.28 7.59
C LEU A 125 -15.30 -0.23 8.02
N GLY A 126 -16.43 -0.64 8.64
CA GLY A 126 -17.57 0.24 8.94
C GLY A 126 -18.26 0.76 7.68
N LEU A 127 -18.32 -0.08 6.62
CA LEU A 127 -18.90 0.27 5.32
C LEU A 127 -20.16 -0.52 4.98
N TRP A 128 -20.63 -1.38 5.86
CA TRP A 128 -21.80 -2.25 5.60
C TRP A 128 -23.02 -1.47 5.10
N GLU A 129 -23.39 -0.38 5.81
CA GLU A 129 -24.54 0.47 5.46
C GLU A 129 -24.30 1.31 4.17
N HIS A 130 -23.10 1.26 3.63
CA HIS A 130 -22.69 2.02 2.44
C HIS A 130 -22.32 1.11 1.25
N LYS A 131 -22.47 -0.21 1.40
CA LYS A 131 -21.97 -1.21 0.43
C LYS A 131 -22.49 -1.03 -0.99
N ASP A 132 -23.71 -0.52 -1.13
CA ASP A 132 -24.39 -0.33 -2.42
C ASP A 132 -24.23 1.09 -2.99
N LYS A 133 -23.47 1.97 -2.30
CA LYS A 133 -23.18 3.33 -2.78
C LYS A 133 -21.99 3.33 -3.73
N VAL A 134 -22.02 4.24 -4.71
CA VAL A 134 -20.89 4.52 -5.61
C VAL A 134 -19.96 5.60 -5.01
N PRO A 135 -18.70 5.71 -5.45
CA PRO A 135 -17.73 6.64 -4.88
C PRO A 135 -18.17 8.10 -4.76
N SER A 136 -18.95 8.60 -5.72
CA SER A 136 -19.47 9.97 -5.70
C SER A 136 -20.46 10.25 -4.54
N GLN A 137 -20.99 9.23 -3.90
CA GLN A 137 -21.92 9.31 -2.78
C GLN A 137 -21.24 9.13 -1.43
N LEU A 138 -19.90 9.01 -1.41
CA LEU A 138 -19.11 8.70 -0.22
C LEU A 138 -18.32 9.92 0.24
N SER A 139 -18.14 10.07 1.57
CA SER A 139 -17.15 10.97 2.13
C SER A 139 -15.71 10.51 1.79
N GLY A 140 -14.72 11.40 1.88
CA GLY A 140 -13.31 11.05 1.67
C GLY A 140 -12.85 9.90 2.55
N GLY A 141 -13.24 9.88 3.83
CA GLY A 141 -12.91 8.78 4.74
C GLY A 141 -13.57 7.45 4.34
N GLN A 142 -14.79 7.47 3.82
CA GLN A 142 -15.46 6.26 3.29
C GLN A 142 -14.79 5.77 2.01
N GLN A 143 -14.40 6.68 1.12
CA GLN A 143 -13.63 6.33 -0.08
C GLN A 143 -12.29 5.69 0.28
N GLN A 144 -11.58 6.25 1.28
CA GLN A 144 -10.31 5.69 1.75
C GLN A 144 -10.50 4.30 2.38
N ARG A 145 -11.52 4.10 3.20
CA ARG A 145 -11.87 2.78 3.75
C ARG A 145 -12.17 1.77 2.65
N THR A 146 -12.86 2.18 1.59
CA THR A 146 -13.13 1.33 0.40
C THR A 146 -11.83 0.96 -0.33
N SER A 147 -10.93 1.92 -0.52
CA SER A 147 -9.60 1.68 -1.11
C SER A 147 -8.77 0.69 -0.29
N ILE A 148 -8.78 0.85 1.05
CA ILE A 148 -8.14 -0.10 1.97
C ILE A 148 -8.78 -1.49 1.84
N GLY A 149 -10.12 -1.57 1.81
CA GLY A 149 -10.84 -2.83 1.62
C GLY A 149 -10.45 -3.56 0.35
N ARG A 150 -10.39 -2.84 -0.77
CA ARG A 150 -9.94 -3.41 -2.05
C ARG A 150 -8.49 -3.90 -2.02
N ALA A 151 -7.62 -3.22 -1.28
CA ALA A 151 -6.23 -3.62 -1.15
C ALA A 151 -6.05 -4.86 -0.26
N ILE A 152 -6.84 -4.98 0.83
CA ILE A 152 -6.67 -6.02 1.83
C ILE A 152 -7.48 -7.30 1.54
N VAL A 153 -8.60 -7.21 0.79
CA VAL A 153 -9.50 -8.34 0.53
C VAL A 153 -8.80 -9.54 -0.08
N LYS A 154 -7.76 -9.31 -0.88
CA LYS A 154 -6.95 -10.39 -1.47
C LYS A 154 -6.01 -11.08 -0.48
N ASN A 155 -6.04 -10.70 0.80
CA ASN A 155 -5.23 -11.24 1.89
C ASN A 155 -3.72 -11.18 1.62
N PRO A 156 -3.16 -9.99 1.35
CA PRO A 156 -1.76 -9.84 0.98
C PRO A 156 -0.83 -9.97 2.20
N ASP A 157 0.42 -10.39 1.97
CA ASP A 157 1.47 -10.41 3.02
C ASP A 157 1.92 -9.00 3.41
N ILE A 158 1.90 -8.07 2.45
CA ILE A 158 2.33 -6.68 2.62
C ILE A 158 1.23 -5.72 2.16
N LEU A 159 0.93 -4.73 3.00
CA LEU A 159 0.10 -3.58 2.66
C LEU A 159 0.98 -2.33 2.55
N LEU A 160 1.11 -1.78 1.36
CA LEU A 160 1.80 -0.52 1.10
C LEU A 160 0.78 0.62 1.11
N CYS A 161 1.03 1.65 1.91
CA CYS A 161 0.16 2.81 2.05
C CYS A 161 0.93 4.09 1.68
N ASP A 162 0.60 4.67 0.54
CA ASP A 162 1.19 5.93 0.08
C ASP A 162 0.31 7.10 0.51
N GLU A 163 0.74 7.85 1.52
CA GLU A 163 0.03 9.00 2.10
C GLU A 163 -1.47 8.69 2.40
N PRO A 164 -1.79 7.63 3.16
CA PRO A 164 -3.17 7.14 3.29
C PRO A 164 -4.13 8.13 3.95
N THR A 165 -3.61 9.21 4.53
CA THR A 165 -4.36 10.26 5.21
C THR A 165 -4.19 11.64 4.58
N GLY A 166 -3.41 11.76 3.51
CA GLY A 166 -2.99 13.05 2.95
C GLY A 166 -4.12 13.93 2.38
N ALA A 167 -5.29 13.36 2.10
CA ALA A 167 -6.46 14.08 1.60
C ALA A 167 -7.60 14.21 2.64
N LEU A 168 -7.33 13.91 3.93
CA LEU A 168 -8.34 13.80 4.98
C LEU A 168 -8.11 14.84 6.09
N ASP A 169 -9.19 15.20 6.78
CA ASP A 169 -9.09 15.99 8.02
C ASP A 169 -8.44 15.19 9.16
N TYR A 170 -8.01 15.88 10.21
CA TYR A 170 -7.26 15.29 11.32
C TYR A 170 -8.00 14.14 12.03
N LYS A 171 -9.30 14.31 12.28
CA LYS A 171 -10.10 13.30 12.97
C LYS A 171 -10.24 12.04 12.11
N THR A 172 -10.61 12.21 10.86
CA THR A 172 -10.73 11.11 9.89
C THR A 172 -9.38 10.42 9.68
N SER A 173 -8.27 11.17 9.66
CA SER A 173 -6.91 10.62 9.56
C SER A 173 -6.60 9.65 10.71
N LYS A 174 -6.91 10.03 11.94
CA LYS A 174 -6.75 9.14 13.11
C LYS A 174 -7.59 7.86 12.98
N ASP A 175 -8.82 7.99 12.52
CA ASP A 175 -9.71 6.83 12.33
C ASP A 175 -9.18 5.88 11.26
N ILE A 176 -8.59 6.39 10.19
CA ILE A 176 -7.95 5.58 9.13
C ILE A 176 -6.71 4.85 9.66
N LEU A 177 -5.86 5.53 10.43
CA LEU A 177 -4.66 4.89 11.00
C LEU A 177 -5.03 3.80 11.99
N LYS A 178 -6.01 4.05 12.85
CA LYS A 178 -6.55 3.03 13.77
C LYS A 178 -7.15 1.84 13.02
N LEU A 179 -7.82 2.09 11.90
CA LEU A 179 -8.32 1.02 11.04
C LEU A 179 -7.19 0.18 10.45
N ILE A 180 -6.11 0.80 9.95
CA ILE A 180 -4.92 0.10 9.44
C ILE A 180 -4.29 -0.75 10.55
N GLU A 181 -4.18 -0.24 11.77
CA GLU A 181 -3.70 -0.99 12.93
C GLU A 181 -4.61 -2.20 13.24
N THR A 182 -5.93 -2.00 13.24
CA THR A 182 -6.91 -3.07 13.44
C THR A 182 -6.77 -4.17 12.38
N ILE A 183 -6.60 -3.79 11.12
CA ILE A 183 -6.37 -4.72 9.99
C ILE A 183 -5.07 -5.50 10.19
N ASN A 184 -3.98 -4.81 10.56
CA ASN A 184 -2.69 -5.46 10.83
C ASN A 184 -2.82 -6.49 11.97
N GLN A 185 -3.46 -6.14 13.07
CA GLN A 185 -3.67 -7.04 14.21
C GLN A 185 -4.56 -8.24 13.85
N LYS A 186 -5.62 -8.01 13.06
CA LYS A 186 -6.59 -9.05 12.69
C LYS A 186 -6.05 -10.04 11.66
N TYR A 187 -5.34 -9.56 10.64
CA TYR A 187 -4.93 -10.36 9.49
C TYR A 187 -3.42 -10.65 9.44
N GLY A 188 -2.62 -10.03 10.30
CA GLY A 188 -1.18 -10.29 10.40
C GLY A 188 -0.32 -9.76 9.25
N ASN A 189 -0.85 -8.87 8.42
CA ASN A 189 -0.11 -8.27 7.30
C ASN A 189 1.07 -7.43 7.81
N THR A 190 2.15 -7.38 7.07
CA THR A 190 3.19 -6.36 7.25
C THR A 190 2.72 -5.06 6.59
N VAL A 191 2.76 -3.94 7.30
CA VAL A 191 2.27 -2.66 6.78
C VAL A 191 3.43 -1.68 6.64
N ILE A 192 3.52 -1.00 5.49
CA ILE A 192 4.47 0.08 5.27
C ILE A 192 3.67 1.33 4.92
N ILE A 193 3.79 2.34 5.74
CA ILE A 193 3.13 3.64 5.53
C ILE A 193 4.20 4.66 5.19
N VAL A 194 4.04 5.39 4.10
CA VAL A 194 4.83 6.59 3.82
C VAL A 194 3.96 7.82 4.02
N THR A 195 4.51 8.83 4.70
CA THR A 195 3.79 10.06 4.98
C THR A 195 4.75 11.21 5.23
N HIS A 196 4.28 12.44 5.01
CA HIS A 196 4.95 13.67 5.41
C HIS A 196 4.35 14.28 6.69
N ASN A 197 3.27 13.71 7.21
CA ASN A 197 2.61 14.18 8.42
C ASN A 197 3.25 13.51 9.64
N ASP A 198 3.90 14.29 10.49
CA ASP A 198 4.56 13.87 11.72
C ASP A 198 3.61 13.77 12.93
N ALA A 199 2.34 14.13 12.76
CA ALA A 199 1.29 14.00 13.77
C ALA A 199 0.63 12.60 13.81
N ILE A 200 1.27 11.60 13.18
CA ILE A 200 0.79 10.21 13.10
C ILE A 200 1.37 9.36 14.22
#